data_1090088a947c657de60b8dc52222cda4
#
_entry.id   1090088a947c657de60b8dc52222cda4
#
_cell.length_a   1.000
_cell.length_b   1.000
_cell.length_c   1.000
_cell.angle_alpha   90.00
_cell.angle_beta   90.00
_cell.angle_gamma   90.00
#
_symmetry.space_group_name_H-M   'P 1'
#
loop_
_entity.id
_entity.type
_entity.pdbx_description
1 polymer ?
#
loop_
_entity_poly.entity_id
_entity_poly.type
_entity_poly.pdbx_seq_one_letter_code
_entity_poly.pdbx_strand_id
1 'polypeptide(L)'
;MRGRVLPGFIFGLLFGIVAVGAAMVYLGPQLMINERVSPFGLDETVQKITDNAKAGGWVVSSVIPIDESVRAHGGGEVPPTRLVNICQAEYATQLLKSDDTRFLSVMMPCTIAVYEKSDGNGA
;
A
#
# COMPACT_ATOMS: atom_id res chain seq x y z
N MET A 1 -13.69 -10.01 -50.14
CA MET A 1 -13.65 -9.02 -49.09
C MET A 1 -13.56 -9.61 -47.69
N ARG A 2 -13.87 -10.86 -47.44
CA ARG A 2 -13.82 -11.51 -46.13
C ARG A 2 -12.40 -11.78 -45.55
N GLY A 3 -11.35 -11.79 -46.36
CA GLY A 3 -9.99 -12.16 -45.95
C GLY A 3 -9.11 -11.04 -45.37
N ARG A 4 -9.53 -9.78 -45.47
CA ARG A 4 -8.72 -8.62 -45.02
C ARG A 4 -9.06 -8.07 -43.64
N VAL A 5 -10.20 -8.43 -43.09
CA VAL A 5 -10.69 -7.95 -41.79
C VAL A 5 -10.07 -8.77 -40.64
N LEU A 6 -9.81 -10.04 -40.88
CA LEU A 6 -9.29 -10.97 -39.86
C LEU A 6 -7.89 -10.59 -39.33
N PRO A 7 -6.89 -10.27 -40.21
CA PRO A 7 -5.56 -9.87 -39.71
C PRO A 7 -5.59 -8.54 -38.95
N GLY A 8 -6.43 -7.59 -39.37
CA GLY A 8 -6.59 -6.32 -38.65
C GLY A 8 -7.22 -6.49 -37.27
N PHE A 9 -8.19 -7.39 -37.14
CA PHE A 9 -8.83 -7.71 -35.89
C PHE A 9 -7.85 -8.40 -34.92
N ILE A 10 -7.07 -9.37 -35.39
CA ILE A 10 -6.05 -10.07 -34.58
C ILE A 10 -4.98 -9.07 -34.10
N PHE A 11 -4.53 -8.19 -35.01
CA PHE A 11 -3.52 -7.19 -34.65
C PHE A 11 -4.04 -6.18 -33.62
N GLY A 12 -5.28 -5.73 -33.77
CA GLY A 12 -5.95 -4.84 -32.79
C GLY A 12 -6.16 -5.50 -31.43
N LEU A 13 -6.52 -6.79 -31.42
CA LEU A 13 -6.68 -7.56 -30.19
C LEU A 13 -5.34 -7.73 -29.45
N LEU A 14 -4.29 -8.10 -30.15
CA LEU A 14 -2.95 -8.25 -29.57
C LEU A 14 -2.41 -6.92 -29.05
N PHE A 15 -2.57 -5.86 -29.82
CA PHE A 15 -2.18 -4.51 -29.38
C PHE A 15 -2.97 -4.06 -28.13
N GLY A 16 -4.27 -4.33 -28.09
CA GLY A 16 -5.11 -4.04 -26.93
C GLY A 16 -4.66 -4.78 -25.68
N ILE A 17 -4.36 -6.07 -25.77
CA ILE A 17 -3.88 -6.87 -24.63
C ILE A 17 -2.53 -6.33 -24.13
N VAL A 18 -1.61 -6.02 -25.02
CA VAL A 18 -0.29 -5.46 -24.63
C VAL A 18 -0.45 -4.09 -24.00
N ALA A 19 -1.29 -3.22 -24.54
CA ALA A 19 -1.52 -1.88 -24.01
C ALA A 19 -2.17 -1.93 -22.61
N VAL A 20 -3.18 -2.77 -22.41
CA VAL A 20 -3.82 -2.96 -21.09
C VAL A 20 -2.84 -3.59 -20.09
N GLY A 21 -2.07 -4.59 -20.51
CA GLY A 21 -1.05 -5.21 -19.67
C GLY A 21 0.01 -4.20 -19.22
N ALA A 22 0.53 -3.40 -20.14
CA ALA A 22 1.47 -2.32 -19.82
C ALA A 22 0.86 -1.29 -18.86
N ALA A 23 -0.37 -0.86 -19.12
CA ALA A 23 -1.08 0.08 -18.25
C ALA A 23 -1.25 -0.49 -16.84
N MET A 24 -1.61 -1.75 -16.69
CA MET A 24 -1.73 -2.40 -15.37
C MET A 24 -0.40 -2.47 -14.62
N VAL A 25 0.69 -2.75 -15.30
CA VAL A 25 2.03 -2.83 -14.68
C VAL A 25 2.51 -1.45 -14.23
N TYR A 26 2.31 -0.41 -15.04
CA TYR A 26 2.81 0.94 -14.74
C TYR A 26 1.89 1.74 -13.81
N LEU A 27 0.57 1.62 -13.96
CA LEU A 27 -0.40 2.41 -13.19
C LEU A 27 -0.94 1.65 -11.96
N GLY A 28 -0.93 0.31 -11.99
CA GLY A 28 -1.48 -0.50 -10.90
C GLY A 28 -0.91 -0.17 -9.52
N PRO A 29 0.41 -0.10 -9.32
CA PRO A 29 1.00 0.24 -8.04
C PRO A 29 0.61 1.65 -7.55
N GLN A 30 0.51 2.61 -8.46
CA GLN A 30 0.14 3.99 -8.13
C GLN A 30 -1.33 4.15 -7.72
N LEU A 31 -2.19 3.24 -8.20
CA LEU A 31 -3.61 3.21 -7.82
C LEU A 31 -3.84 2.53 -6.47
N MET A 32 -2.96 1.61 -6.08
CA MET A 32 -3.07 0.85 -4.83
C MET A 32 -2.42 1.56 -3.65
N ILE A 33 -1.35 2.33 -3.89
CA ILE A 33 -0.59 3.04 -2.85
C ILE A 33 -0.77 4.53 -3.04
N ASN A 34 -1.36 5.19 -2.06
CA ASN A 34 -1.58 6.63 -2.06
C ASN A 34 -0.54 7.29 -1.16
N GLU A 35 0.44 7.95 -1.76
CA GLU A 35 1.44 8.71 -1.04
C GLU A 35 0.97 10.16 -0.84
N ARG A 36 1.16 10.69 0.37
CA ARG A 36 0.83 12.06 0.73
C ARG A 36 1.98 12.68 1.49
N VAL A 37 2.26 13.94 1.22
CA VAL A 37 3.25 14.72 1.97
C VAL A 37 2.61 15.23 3.25
N SER A 38 3.28 14.99 4.38
CA SER A 38 2.90 15.56 5.67
C SER A 38 3.62 16.89 5.89
N PRO A 39 2.94 17.91 6.42
CA PRO A 39 3.60 19.17 6.83
C PRO A 39 4.32 19.04 8.18
N PHE A 40 4.26 17.88 8.83
CA PHE A 40 4.83 17.61 10.14
C PHE A 40 6.06 16.71 10.01
N GLY A 41 6.92 16.70 11.03
CA GLY A 41 8.02 15.73 11.11
C GLY A 41 7.52 14.29 11.30
N LEU A 42 8.44 13.32 11.21
CA LEU A 42 8.14 11.90 11.25
C LEU A 42 7.31 11.50 12.49
N ASP A 43 7.81 11.81 13.68
CA ASP A 43 7.18 11.39 14.93
C ASP A 43 5.84 12.11 15.17
N GLU A 44 5.76 13.38 14.82
CA GLU A 44 4.50 14.15 14.92
C GLU A 44 3.45 13.61 13.94
N THR A 45 3.85 13.24 12.73
CA THR A 45 2.96 12.61 11.75
C THR A 45 2.44 11.28 12.28
N VAL A 46 3.30 10.43 12.83
CA VAL A 46 2.91 9.15 13.46
C VAL A 46 1.93 9.39 14.60
N GLN A 47 2.17 10.39 15.45
CA GLN A 47 1.27 10.71 16.55
C GLN A 47 -0.10 11.16 16.05
N LYS A 48 -0.15 12.06 15.08
CA LYS A 48 -1.41 12.53 14.47
C LYS A 48 -2.20 11.41 13.81
N ILE A 49 -1.53 10.50 13.09
CA ILE A 49 -2.17 9.31 12.50
C ILE A 49 -2.76 8.45 13.60
N THR A 50 -1.99 8.19 14.65
CA THR A 50 -2.43 7.38 15.80
C THR A 50 -3.65 7.98 16.50
N ASP A 51 -3.64 9.26 16.75
CA ASP A 51 -4.73 9.96 17.45
C ASP A 51 -5.99 9.99 16.59
N ASN A 52 -5.85 10.28 15.28
CA ASN A 52 -6.96 10.29 14.35
C ASN A 52 -7.55 8.88 14.15
N ALA A 53 -6.72 7.86 14.08
CA ALA A 53 -7.18 6.48 13.98
C ALA A 53 -8.01 6.09 15.21
N LYS A 54 -7.53 6.36 16.40
CA LYS A 54 -8.26 6.11 17.66
C LYS A 54 -9.57 6.88 17.73
N ALA A 55 -9.57 8.17 17.36
CA ALA A 55 -10.77 8.98 17.30
C ALA A 55 -11.80 8.45 16.30
N GLY A 56 -11.37 7.83 15.22
CA GLY A 56 -12.20 7.17 14.21
C GLY A 56 -12.64 5.74 14.58
N GLY A 57 -12.35 5.26 15.77
CA GLY A 57 -12.72 3.91 16.22
C GLY A 57 -11.81 2.79 15.71
N TRP A 58 -10.61 3.14 15.22
CA TRP A 58 -9.60 2.17 14.83
C TRP A 58 -8.68 1.83 16.00
N VAL A 59 -8.22 0.59 16.02
CA VAL A 59 -7.20 0.14 16.95
C VAL A 59 -5.83 0.28 16.31
N VAL A 60 -4.91 0.98 16.95
CA VAL A 60 -3.49 0.99 16.58
C VAL A 60 -2.83 -0.19 17.27
N SER A 61 -2.55 -1.23 16.52
CA SER A 61 -2.00 -2.48 17.07
C SER A 61 -0.50 -2.39 17.33
N SER A 62 0.23 -1.67 16.52
CA SER A 62 1.67 -1.44 16.70
C SER A 62 2.17 -0.26 15.87
N VAL A 63 3.28 0.31 16.33
CA VAL A 63 4.13 1.22 15.55
C VAL A 63 5.52 0.60 15.50
N ILE A 64 5.99 0.25 14.31
CA ILE A 64 7.24 -0.49 14.11
C ILE A 64 8.29 0.44 13.52
N PRO A 65 9.43 0.68 14.21
CA PRO A 65 10.58 1.39 13.67
C PRO A 65 11.37 0.44 12.76
N ILE A 66 11.00 0.36 11.48
CA ILE A 66 11.57 -0.63 10.56
C ILE A 66 13.04 -0.36 10.26
N ASP A 67 13.47 0.90 10.26
CA ASP A 67 14.86 1.32 10.12
C ASP A 67 15.74 0.75 11.27
N GLU A 68 15.26 0.81 12.49
CA GLU A 68 15.94 0.24 13.66
C GLU A 68 15.95 -1.29 13.58
N SER A 69 14.85 -1.89 13.15
CA SER A 69 14.75 -3.33 12.96
C SER A 69 15.74 -3.84 11.90
N VAL A 70 15.86 -3.17 10.78
CA VAL A 70 16.83 -3.49 9.72
C VAL A 70 18.26 -3.42 10.26
N ARG A 71 18.59 -2.36 11.00
CA ARG A 71 19.92 -2.18 11.61
C ARG A 71 20.22 -3.29 12.63
N ALA A 72 19.26 -3.62 13.46
CA ALA A 72 19.43 -4.67 14.48
C ALA A 72 19.71 -6.07 13.90
N HIS A 73 19.26 -6.32 12.67
CA HIS A 73 19.46 -7.61 11.99
C HIS A 73 20.58 -7.58 10.95
N GLY A 74 21.51 -6.65 11.07
CA GLY A 74 22.71 -6.59 10.21
C GLY A 74 22.49 -5.90 8.86
N GLY A 75 21.37 -5.20 8.65
CA GLY A 75 21.15 -4.34 7.51
C GLY A 75 21.96 -3.04 7.62
N GLY A 76 22.08 -2.34 6.48
CA GLY A 76 22.73 -1.02 6.42
C GLY A 76 21.87 0.09 7.01
N GLU A 77 22.42 1.31 6.99
CA GLU A 77 21.68 2.51 7.36
C GLU A 77 20.59 2.80 6.31
N VAL A 78 19.37 2.98 6.77
CA VAL A 78 18.22 3.35 5.95
C VAL A 78 17.54 4.57 6.56
N PRO A 79 16.85 5.41 5.77
CA PRO A 79 16.13 6.57 6.28
C PRO A 79 15.11 6.18 7.35
N PRO A 80 14.85 7.06 8.33
CA PRO A 80 13.85 6.82 9.36
C PRO A 80 12.50 6.46 8.75
N THR A 81 11.97 5.31 9.16
CA THR A 81 10.71 4.78 8.65
C THR A 81 9.90 4.15 9.78
N ARG A 82 8.64 4.52 9.88
CA ARG A 82 7.70 3.98 10.88
C ARG A 82 6.54 3.31 10.17
N LEU A 83 6.18 2.12 10.58
CA LEU A 83 5.00 1.41 10.12
C LEU A 83 3.92 1.47 11.21
N VAL A 84 2.84 2.18 10.94
CA VAL A 84 1.69 2.27 11.83
C VAL A 84 0.66 1.23 11.39
N ASN A 85 0.48 0.20 12.19
CA ASN A 85 -0.48 -0.86 11.94
C ASN A 85 -1.80 -0.56 12.62
N ILE A 86 -2.85 -0.47 11.83
CA ILE A 86 -4.20 -0.17 12.28
C ILE A 86 -5.17 -1.29 11.91
N CYS A 87 -6.16 -1.52 12.75
CA CYS A 87 -7.20 -2.51 12.52
C CYS A 87 -8.55 -2.01 13.03
N GLN A 88 -9.60 -2.32 12.30
CA GLN A 88 -10.96 -2.13 12.79
C GLN A 88 -11.61 -3.49 13.02
N ALA A 89 -11.96 -3.76 14.28
CA ALA A 89 -12.45 -5.06 14.72
C ALA A 89 -13.72 -5.51 14.00
N GLU A 90 -14.62 -4.58 13.66
CA GLU A 90 -15.86 -4.89 12.97
C GLU A 90 -15.61 -5.44 11.56
N TYR A 91 -14.78 -4.78 10.76
CA TYR A 91 -14.41 -5.26 9.42
C TYR A 91 -13.58 -6.53 9.47
N ALA A 92 -12.63 -6.61 10.39
CA ALA A 92 -11.83 -7.81 10.59
C ALA A 92 -12.72 -9.01 10.92
N THR A 93 -13.71 -8.83 11.79
CA THR A 93 -14.66 -9.90 12.15
C THR A 93 -15.43 -10.42 10.95
N GLN A 94 -15.93 -9.53 10.08
CA GLN A 94 -16.68 -9.94 8.89
C GLN A 94 -15.83 -10.77 7.93
N LEU A 95 -14.56 -10.39 7.73
CA LEU A 95 -13.63 -11.10 6.84
C LEU A 95 -13.17 -12.44 7.42
N LEU A 96 -12.97 -12.53 8.73
CA LEU A 96 -12.40 -13.72 9.37
C LEU A 96 -13.43 -14.80 9.71
N LYS A 97 -14.73 -14.48 9.74
CA LYS A 97 -15.78 -15.44 10.03
C LYS A 97 -15.98 -16.48 8.94
N SER A 98 -15.79 -16.12 7.68
CA SER A 98 -16.00 -17.01 6.54
C SER A 98 -14.68 -17.62 6.07
N ASP A 99 -14.68 -18.91 5.82
CA ASP A 99 -13.53 -19.60 5.24
C ASP A 99 -13.21 -19.10 3.83
N ASP A 100 -14.21 -18.66 3.08
CA ASP A 100 -14.07 -18.15 1.72
C ASP A 100 -13.35 -16.79 1.66
N THR A 101 -13.35 -16.03 2.75
CA THR A 101 -12.73 -14.70 2.83
C THR A 101 -11.53 -14.64 3.78
N ARG A 102 -11.32 -15.67 4.60
CA ARG A 102 -10.25 -15.68 5.61
C ARG A 102 -8.84 -15.54 5.03
N PHE A 103 -8.63 -15.98 3.77
CA PHE A 103 -7.32 -15.78 3.11
C PHE A 103 -6.93 -14.32 2.96
N LEU A 104 -7.89 -13.37 2.97
CA LEU A 104 -7.63 -11.94 2.94
C LEU A 104 -6.94 -11.44 4.21
N SER A 105 -6.86 -12.26 5.26
CA SER A 105 -6.10 -11.94 6.47
C SER A 105 -4.62 -11.66 6.21
N VAL A 106 -4.07 -12.13 5.09
CA VAL A 106 -2.71 -11.80 4.65
C VAL A 106 -2.50 -10.28 4.44
N MET A 107 -3.59 -9.56 4.17
CA MET A 107 -3.58 -8.10 4.01
C MET A 107 -3.85 -7.34 5.31
N MET A 108 -4.00 -8.04 6.42
CA MET A 108 -4.22 -7.46 7.75
C MET A 108 -2.94 -7.53 8.59
N PRO A 109 -2.70 -6.55 9.46
CA PRO A 109 -3.41 -5.27 9.62
C PRO A 109 -3.14 -4.30 8.46
N CYS A 110 -4.00 -3.29 8.30
CA CYS A 110 -3.71 -2.19 7.38
C CYS A 110 -2.49 -1.41 7.88
N THR A 111 -1.51 -1.20 7.03
CA THR A 111 -0.26 -0.55 7.39
C THR A 111 -0.15 0.81 6.70
N ILE A 112 0.16 1.84 7.49
CA ILE A 112 0.51 3.18 7.01
C ILE A 112 2.01 3.33 7.22
N ALA A 113 2.77 3.52 6.13
CA ALA A 113 4.19 3.82 6.21
C ALA A 113 4.40 5.33 6.29
N VAL A 114 5.15 5.77 7.29
CA VAL A 114 5.61 7.15 7.44
C VAL A 114 7.13 7.15 7.32
N TYR A 115 7.67 7.91 6.38
CA TYR A 115 9.10 7.93 6.12
C TYR A 115 9.57 9.29 5.61
N GLU A 116 10.84 9.57 5.80
CA GLU A 116 11.47 10.77 5.28
C GLU A 116 12.12 10.48 3.93
N LYS A 117 11.93 11.37 2.97
CA LYS A 117 12.63 11.33 1.69
C LYS A 117 13.98 12.01 1.80
N SER A 118 14.95 11.52 1.04
CA SER A 118 16.31 12.09 0.99
C SER A 118 16.37 13.52 0.45
N ASP A 119 15.32 13.96 -0.23
CA ASP A 119 15.16 15.34 -0.71
C ASP A 119 14.59 16.32 0.35
N GLY A 120 14.29 15.83 1.55
CA GLY A 120 13.70 16.60 2.64
C GLY A 120 12.22 16.92 2.47
N ASN A 121 11.56 16.35 1.47
CA ASN A 121 10.15 16.58 1.20
C ASN A 121 9.29 15.43 1.78
N GLY A 122 8.80 15.65 2.98
CA GLY A 122 7.70 14.90 3.56
C GLY A 122 8.09 13.80 4.53
N ALA A 123 7.18 13.56 5.42
CA ALA A 123 7.11 12.43 6.32
C ALA A 123 5.85 11.61 6.00
#